data_16667abd4ac3a675f61c4a24ee84dbcf
#
_entry.id   16667abd4ac3a675f61c4a24ee84dbcf
#
_cell.length_a   1.000
_cell.length_b   1.000
_cell.length_c   1.000
_cell.angle_alpha   90.00
_cell.angle_beta   90.00
_cell.angle_gamma   90.00
#
_symmetry.space_group_name_H-M   'P 1'
#
loop_
_entity.id
_entity.type
_entity.pdbx_description
1 polymer ?
#
loop_
_entity_poly.entity_id
_entity_poly.type
_entity_poly.pdbx_seq_one_letter_code
_entity_poly.pdbx_strand_id
1 'polypeptide(L)'
;MKVKSFKRVLALALATAMVLTACGQKPAANTSESTKPSEPAKESTAAPSEEKKEEPKELASITLYPASAALFSGEVTGYRGEAFAEHGIKLEVWAYSDEKTNAMMTSGDFPDMMYVGAGGLDTLETLIDTDKIINYDDYKDKLPNIFGDDIPNEYITHNLDIAREKFSAGTGNLYVLPHGIGMGTGKMVKTGNFDRNVPKLKWDVYEAIGAPEITDLWGLLDIAEEMLEYQPTLEDGTKMYGMFLDNGMDTSYWGGMYLWFAWHGYNSNAQYFVEFSHITGEQNSIFDDDSVYKEGLKWYNEAYKRGLMDPDSISTSRTDQAPKLDNGFAMLPAGTLPGWQTKYYEVFPSDVQVYANMTPNDMTSVNNSIVIFKDSENIDACLEFINMMADPFEWMKVYYGPEGCMWQLDGNVISITDEFAKWLEEKGNVNFFPMPDGTEYSIFNTTSLINGGTPLPGIVGVDGNPVGYQPTTWPDAQAITTNNDNWNAWKETMGAESLWDYVDKNGIEVCTESAFRNVVMPKPDDAMSLTVAAVKDVVVAASWNCVYAKDEAEFEATWKKMVEDAKALGAEDVQKWFMENYKPNK
;
A
#
# COMPACT_ATOMS: atom_id res chain seq x y z
N MET A 1 -45.40 -37.54 2.32
CA MET A 1 -46.62 -36.93 2.94
C MET A 1 -46.33 -35.43 3.15
N LYS A 2 -46.98 -34.58 2.35
CA LYS A 2 -47.33 -33.14 2.49
C LYS A 2 -46.25 -32.19 3.04
N VAL A 3 -45.48 -31.47 2.19
CA VAL A 3 -45.77 -30.12 1.62
C VAL A 3 -46.55 -29.18 2.53
N LYS A 4 -45.92 -28.07 2.93
CA LYS A 4 -46.52 -26.74 2.92
C LYS A 4 -45.49 -25.62 2.91
N SER A 5 -45.49 -24.91 1.81
CA SER A 5 -44.92 -23.58 1.55
C SER A 5 -45.57 -22.50 2.43
N PHE A 6 -44.81 -21.46 2.73
CA PHE A 6 -45.38 -20.14 3.00
C PHE A 6 -44.56 -19.06 2.31
N LYS A 7 -45.15 -18.60 1.20
CA LYS A 7 -44.90 -17.28 0.61
C LYS A 7 -45.83 -16.28 1.31
N ARG A 8 -45.38 -15.07 1.48
CA ARG A 8 -46.15 -13.79 1.48
C ARG A 8 -45.22 -12.70 2.10
N VAL A 9 -45.14 -11.46 1.66
CA VAL A 9 -45.67 -10.62 0.59
C VAL A 9 -45.08 -9.24 0.87
N LEU A 10 -44.46 -8.70 -0.04
CA LEU A 10 -44.43 -7.42 -0.75
C LEU A 10 -45.57 -6.44 -0.41
N ALA A 11 -45.24 -5.18 -0.10
CA ALA A 11 -45.95 -3.94 -0.44
C ALA A 11 -45.09 -2.77 0.09
N LEU A 12 -44.48 -1.95 -0.71
CA LEU A 12 -44.97 -0.90 -1.59
C LEU A 12 -45.76 0.21 -0.86
N ALA A 13 -45.16 1.37 -0.71
CA ALA A 13 -45.86 2.66 -0.73
C ALA A 13 -44.92 3.79 -1.18
N LEU A 14 -45.04 4.15 -2.45
CA LEU A 14 -44.80 5.48 -2.99
C LEU A 14 -45.89 6.43 -2.45
N ALA A 15 -45.49 7.64 -2.07
CA ALA A 15 -46.38 8.80 -2.13
C ALA A 15 -45.59 10.06 -2.41
N THR A 16 -45.73 10.48 -3.63
CA THR A 16 -45.53 11.81 -4.21
C THR A 16 -46.41 12.84 -3.53
N ALA A 17 -45.90 14.04 -3.29
CA ALA A 17 -46.68 15.27 -3.39
C ALA A 17 -45.78 16.47 -3.64
N MET A 18 -45.80 16.95 -4.87
CA MET A 18 -45.56 18.35 -5.24
C MET A 18 -46.70 19.21 -4.72
N VAL A 19 -46.43 20.42 -4.32
CA VAL A 19 -47.26 21.61 -4.62
C VAL A 19 -46.39 22.86 -4.61
N LEU A 20 -46.47 23.56 -5.71
CA LEU A 20 -46.06 24.92 -6.05
C LEU A 20 -46.88 25.97 -5.30
N THR A 21 -46.33 27.16 -5.20
CA THR A 21 -46.86 28.50 -5.51
C THR A 21 -46.28 29.51 -4.52
N ALA A 22 -45.51 30.47 -4.90
CA ALA A 22 -45.64 31.66 -5.72
C ALA A 22 -46.04 32.92 -4.96
N CYS A 23 -45.29 34.01 -5.22
CA CYS A 23 -45.62 35.45 -5.10
C CYS A 23 -45.85 36.02 -3.68
N GLY A 24 -45.27 37.13 -3.30
CA GLY A 24 -44.85 38.32 -3.95
C GLY A 24 -44.73 39.46 -2.96
N GLN A 25 -44.09 40.48 -3.39
CA GLN A 25 -44.21 41.91 -2.99
C GLN A 25 -43.29 42.48 -1.89
N LYS A 26 -42.43 43.36 -2.40
CA LYS A 26 -41.91 44.56 -1.72
C LYS A 26 -43.05 45.56 -1.48
N PRO A 27 -42.91 46.49 -0.53
CA PRO A 27 -42.47 47.83 -0.85
C PRO A 27 -41.54 48.49 0.20
N ALA A 28 -40.60 49.26 -0.26
CA ALA A 28 -40.49 50.73 -0.43
C ALA A 28 -40.34 51.57 0.85
N ALA A 29 -39.15 52.11 0.99
CA ALA A 29 -38.71 53.50 1.10
C ALA A 29 -39.24 54.37 2.28
N ASN A 30 -38.27 55.02 2.94
CA ASN A 30 -38.24 56.46 3.17
C ASN A 30 -36.89 56.88 3.80
N THR A 31 -36.06 57.59 3.10
CA THR A 31 -35.66 59.01 3.11
C THR A 31 -35.58 59.75 4.47
N SER A 32 -34.39 60.30 4.74
CA SER A 32 -34.08 61.73 4.90
C SER A 32 -32.63 61.90 5.39
N GLU A 33 -31.79 62.51 4.57
CA GLU A 33 -31.29 63.89 4.62
C GLU A 33 -30.34 64.18 5.78
N SER A 34 -29.14 64.51 5.42
CA SER A 34 -28.47 65.79 5.17
C SER A 34 -27.44 66.11 6.26
N THR A 35 -26.19 66.25 5.91
CA THR A 35 -25.48 67.52 5.80
C THR A 35 -23.99 67.29 5.49
N LYS A 36 -23.53 67.98 4.43
CA LYS A 36 -22.12 68.32 4.15
C LYS A 36 -21.88 69.74 4.76
N PRO A 37 -20.69 70.39 4.86
CA PRO A 37 -19.45 70.15 4.09
C PRO A 37 -18.13 70.32 4.89
N SER A 38 -16.98 70.00 4.32
CA SER A 38 -15.81 70.85 4.03
C SER A 38 -14.59 70.06 3.57
N GLU A 39 -14.11 70.34 2.37
CA GLU A 39 -12.74 70.14 1.89
C GLU A 39 -11.86 71.29 2.37
N PRO A 40 -10.50 71.35 2.26
CA PRO A 40 -9.62 70.63 1.30
C PRO A 40 -8.26 70.18 1.84
N ALA A 41 -7.56 69.32 1.13
CA ALA A 41 -6.16 69.49 0.74
C ALA A 41 -5.68 68.35 -0.19
N LYS A 42 -5.08 68.68 -1.27
CA LYS A 42 -4.43 67.85 -2.28
C LYS A 42 -3.16 67.21 -1.72
N GLU A 43 -2.99 65.93 -1.91
CA GLU A 43 -1.68 65.35 -2.13
C GLU A 43 -1.77 64.20 -3.15
N SER A 44 -0.79 64.24 -4.03
CA SER A 44 -0.59 63.38 -5.20
C SER A 44 -0.44 61.94 -4.81
N THR A 45 -1.28 61.04 -5.35
CA THR A 45 -1.00 59.60 -5.33
C THR A 45 -1.06 59.05 -6.73
N ALA A 46 0.01 58.30 -7.03
CA ALA A 46 0.15 57.47 -8.22
C ALA A 46 -1.03 56.51 -8.35
N ALA A 47 -1.47 56.29 -9.57
CA ALA A 47 -2.52 55.34 -9.91
C ALA A 47 -2.12 53.90 -9.47
N PRO A 48 -3.05 53.12 -8.93
CA PRO A 48 -2.83 51.67 -8.77
C PRO A 48 -2.77 51.06 -10.18
N SER A 49 -1.74 50.29 -10.43
CA SER A 49 -1.70 49.37 -11.57
C SER A 49 -2.92 48.45 -11.47
N GLU A 50 -3.75 48.44 -12.49
CA GLU A 50 -4.76 47.41 -12.68
C GLU A 50 -4.02 46.09 -12.75
N GLU A 51 -4.17 45.23 -11.72
CA GLU A 51 -3.94 43.81 -11.85
C GLU A 51 -4.84 43.33 -12.99
N LYS A 52 -4.23 42.96 -14.10
CA LYS A 52 -4.90 42.16 -15.11
C LYS A 52 -5.41 40.91 -14.39
N LYS A 53 -6.72 40.78 -14.21
CA LYS A 53 -7.34 39.46 -14.00
C LYS A 53 -6.94 38.63 -15.21
N GLU A 54 -6.06 37.67 -15.02
CA GLU A 54 -5.85 36.60 -15.98
C GLU A 54 -7.20 35.92 -16.20
N GLU A 55 -7.60 35.83 -17.47
CA GLU A 55 -8.76 35.02 -17.85
C GLU A 55 -8.52 33.60 -17.32
N PRO A 56 -9.55 32.90 -16.81
CA PRO A 56 -9.40 31.53 -16.33
C PRO A 56 -8.78 30.69 -17.44
N LYS A 57 -7.60 30.16 -17.21
CA LYS A 57 -6.92 29.26 -18.14
C LYS A 57 -7.86 28.06 -18.35
N GLU A 58 -8.23 27.77 -19.59
CA GLU A 58 -9.06 26.61 -19.92
C GLU A 58 -8.28 25.36 -19.53
N LEU A 59 -8.84 24.55 -18.62
CA LEU A 59 -8.18 23.34 -18.13
C LEU A 59 -8.32 22.22 -19.18
N ALA A 60 -7.22 21.55 -19.49
CA ALA A 60 -7.25 20.35 -20.30
C ALA A 60 -7.85 19.20 -19.46
N SER A 61 -8.94 18.62 -19.95
CA SER A 61 -9.58 17.46 -19.31
C SER A 61 -8.89 16.20 -19.77
N ILE A 62 -8.23 15.50 -18.85
CA ILE A 62 -7.53 14.23 -19.11
C ILE A 62 -8.16 13.10 -18.33
N THR A 63 -8.10 11.90 -18.89
CA THR A 63 -8.66 10.68 -18.33
C THR A 63 -7.58 9.67 -17.98
N LEU A 64 -7.72 9.01 -16.82
CA LEU A 64 -6.79 7.99 -16.32
C LEU A 64 -7.54 6.70 -16.00
N TYR A 65 -7.05 5.58 -16.51
CA TYR A 65 -7.54 4.26 -16.10
C TYR A 65 -6.63 3.68 -15.01
N PRO A 66 -7.17 3.33 -13.82
CA PRO A 66 -6.37 2.88 -12.69
C PRO A 66 -5.99 1.40 -12.81
N ALA A 67 -5.07 0.94 -11.96
CA ALA A 67 -4.57 -0.42 -11.98
C ALA A 67 -5.46 -1.44 -11.24
N SER A 68 -6.43 -1.01 -10.44
CA SER A 68 -7.31 -1.91 -9.67
C SER A 68 -8.62 -1.24 -9.24
N ALA A 69 -9.60 -2.07 -8.89
CA ALA A 69 -10.91 -1.62 -8.39
C ALA A 69 -10.86 -0.97 -6.99
N ALA A 70 -9.77 -1.12 -6.25
CA ALA A 70 -9.61 -0.50 -4.95
C ALA A 70 -9.26 0.99 -5.03
N LEU A 71 -8.97 1.49 -6.25
CA LEU A 71 -8.56 2.86 -6.48
C LEU A 71 -9.75 3.78 -6.70
N PHE A 72 -9.54 5.07 -6.43
CA PHE A 72 -10.52 6.12 -6.64
C PHE A 72 -11.06 6.13 -8.07
N SER A 73 -12.31 6.51 -8.23
CA SER A 73 -12.91 6.79 -9.54
C SER A 73 -13.80 8.03 -9.50
N GLY A 74 -13.80 8.79 -10.57
CA GLY A 74 -14.52 10.05 -10.71
C GLY A 74 -13.62 11.25 -10.99
N GLU A 75 -14.19 12.45 -10.99
CA GLU A 75 -13.44 13.69 -11.13
C GLU A 75 -12.65 13.98 -9.83
N VAL A 76 -11.37 14.30 -9.98
CA VAL A 76 -10.53 14.70 -8.86
C VAL A 76 -10.80 16.16 -8.52
N THR A 77 -11.27 16.40 -7.31
CA THR A 77 -11.68 17.72 -6.80
C THR A 77 -10.95 18.06 -5.50
N GLY A 78 -11.31 19.19 -4.88
CA GLY A 78 -10.71 19.66 -3.64
C GLY A 78 -9.25 20.06 -3.82
N TYR A 79 -8.46 20.00 -2.75
CA TYR A 79 -7.05 20.42 -2.78
C TYR A 79 -6.21 19.73 -3.84
N ARG A 80 -6.54 18.48 -4.18
CA ARG A 80 -5.87 17.72 -5.26
C ARG A 80 -6.23 18.25 -6.63
N GLY A 81 -7.54 18.52 -6.85
CA GLY A 81 -8.01 19.12 -8.08
C GLY A 81 -7.44 20.54 -8.26
N GLU A 82 -7.27 21.28 -7.19
CA GLU A 82 -6.63 22.61 -7.22
C GLU A 82 -5.15 22.50 -7.61
N ALA A 83 -4.40 21.53 -7.04
CA ALA A 83 -3.02 21.27 -7.42
C ALA A 83 -2.88 20.94 -8.92
N PHE A 84 -3.76 20.10 -9.48
CA PHE A 84 -3.77 19.81 -10.91
C PHE A 84 -4.18 21.03 -11.75
N ALA A 85 -5.12 21.84 -11.27
CA ALA A 85 -5.57 23.04 -11.97
C ALA A 85 -4.47 24.11 -12.07
N GLU A 86 -3.55 24.21 -11.10
CA GLU A 86 -2.36 25.06 -11.18
C GLU A 86 -1.52 24.73 -12.42
N HIS A 87 -1.49 23.47 -12.83
CA HIS A 87 -0.83 22.98 -14.03
C HIS A 87 -1.73 22.94 -15.28
N GLY A 88 -2.92 23.50 -15.18
CA GLY A 88 -3.88 23.57 -16.31
C GLY A 88 -4.58 22.25 -16.59
N ILE A 89 -4.67 21.35 -15.60
CA ILE A 89 -5.18 19.99 -15.74
C ILE A 89 -6.48 19.83 -14.94
N LYS A 90 -7.44 19.14 -15.54
CA LYS A 90 -8.60 18.57 -14.89
C LYS A 90 -8.55 17.04 -15.08
N LEU A 91 -8.42 16.29 -13.98
CA LEU A 91 -8.25 14.85 -14.01
C LEU A 91 -9.56 14.12 -13.70
N GLU A 92 -9.93 13.17 -14.57
CA GLU A 92 -10.99 12.18 -14.31
C GLU A 92 -10.39 10.77 -14.29
N VAL A 93 -10.63 10.04 -13.19
CA VAL A 93 -10.21 8.65 -13.05
C VAL A 93 -11.38 7.73 -13.36
N TRP A 94 -11.20 6.81 -14.31
CA TRP A 94 -12.22 5.87 -14.68
C TRP A 94 -12.37 4.74 -13.65
N ALA A 95 -13.58 4.21 -13.50
CA ALA A 95 -13.78 3.03 -12.68
C ALA A 95 -13.15 1.80 -13.34
N TYR A 96 -12.38 1.04 -12.54
CA TYR A 96 -11.75 -0.21 -12.98
C TYR A 96 -12.72 -1.38 -12.94
N SER A 97 -12.66 -2.25 -13.96
CA SER A 97 -13.09 -3.65 -13.88
C SER A 97 -12.36 -4.48 -14.94
N ASP A 98 -12.23 -5.78 -14.71
CA ASP A 98 -11.60 -6.70 -15.68
C ASP A 98 -12.37 -6.72 -17.01
N GLU A 99 -13.71 -6.64 -16.95
CA GLU A 99 -14.55 -6.58 -18.14
C GLU A 99 -14.28 -5.30 -18.96
N LYS A 100 -14.09 -4.15 -18.27
CA LYS A 100 -13.79 -2.89 -18.94
C LYS A 100 -12.38 -2.93 -19.54
N THR A 101 -11.40 -3.50 -18.83
CA THR A 101 -10.05 -3.70 -19.36
C THR A 101 -10.10 -4.53 -20.66
N ASN A 102 -10.78 -5.67 -20.64
CA ASN A 102 -10.92 -6.53 -21.82
C ASN A 102 -11.67 -5.84 -22.96
N ALA A 103 -12.70 -5.06 -22.64
CA ALA A 103 -13.46 -4.29 -23.63
C ALA A 103 -12.58 -3.23 -24.32
N MET A 104 -11.80 -2.45 -23.55
CA MET A 104 -10.86 -1.46 -24.09
C MET A 104 -9.80 -2.10 -24.98
N MET A 105 -9.19 -3.20 -24.53
CA MET A 105 -8.19 -3.92 -25.32
C MET A 105 -8.78 -4.48 -26.63
N THR A 106 -10.07 -4.81 -26.67
CA THR A 106 -10.74 -5.34 -27.85
C THR A 106 -11.24 -4.25 -28.80
N SER A 107 -11.83 -3.18 -28.25
CA SER A 107 -12.42 -2.08 -29.05
C SER A 107 -11.39 -1.07 -29.53
N GLY A 108 -10.31 -0.89 -28.78
CA GLY A 108 -9.35 0.19 -28.98
C GLY A 108 -9.83 1.55 -28.48
N ASP A 109 -10.90 1.59 -27.66
CA ASP A 109 -11.44 2.81 -27.07
C ASP A 109 -10.76 3.05 -25.71
N PHE A 110 -9.64 3.75 -25.73
CA PHE A 110 -8.75 3.95 -24.59
C PHE A 110 -8.95 5.32 -23.94
N PRO A 111 -8.64 5.46 -22.63
CA PRO A 111 -8.49 6.77 -21.99
C PRO A 111 -7.25 7.50 -22.52
N ASP A 112 -6.97 8.71 -22.01
CA ASP A 112 -5.72 9.40 -22.33
C ASP A 112 -4.49 8.68 -21.74
N MET A 113 -4.63 8.16 -20.51
CA MET A 113 -3.58 7.45 -19.77
C MET A 113 -4.11 6.19 -19.11
N MET A 114 -3.21 5.23 -18.91
CA MET A 114 -3.53 3.99 -18.20
C MET A 114 -2.36 3.55 -17.33
N TYR A 115 -2.66 3.10 -16.10
CA TYR A 115 -1.71 2.32 -15.32
C TYR A 115 -1.71 0.88 -15.79
N VAL A 116 -0.52 0.35 -16.07
CA VAL A 116 -0.32 -1.07 -16.33
C VAL A 116 -0.42 -1.81 -15.00
N GLY A 117 -1.44 -2.62 -14.82
CA GLY A 117 -1.71 -3.30 -13.54
C GLY A 117 -0.74 -4.43 -13.22
N ALA A 118 -0.93 -5.06 -12.07
CA ALA A 118 -0.18 -6.24 -11.66
C ALA A 118 -0.30 -7.35 -12.72
N GLY A 119 0.83 -7.90 -13.17
CA GLY A 119 0.88 -8.84 -14.28
C GLY A 119 0.67 -8.22 -15.65
N GLY A 120 0.70 -6.89 -15.75
CA GLY A 120 0.38 -6.13 -16.95
C GLY A 120 1.41 -6.17 -18.08
N LEU A 121 2.44 -7.02 -18.01
CA LEU A 121 3.45 -7.11 -19.09
C LEU A 121 2.81 -7.48 -20.43
N ASP A 122 1.88 -8.41 -20.49
CA ASP A 122 1.18 -8.76 -21.73
C ASP A 122 0.35 -7.62 -22.30
N THR A 123 -0.30 -6.89 -21.39
CA THR A 123 -1.05 -5.69 -21.80
C THR A 123 -0.11 -4.67 -22.40
N LEU A 124 1.05 -4.43 -21.75
CA LEU A 124 2.07 -3.53 -22.28
C LEU A 124 2.59 -3.99 -23.64
N GLU A 125 2.99 -5.25 -23.78
CA GLU A 125 3.50 -5.82 -25.04
C GLU A 125 2.44 -5.72 -26.14
N THR A 126 1.17 -6.04 -25.85
CA THR A 126 0.06 -5.88 -26.79
C THR A 126 -0.11 -4.44 -27.25
N LEU A 127 -0.01 -3.46 -26.33
CA LEU A 127 -0.13 -2.03 -26.66
C LEU A 127 1.07 -1.55 -27.51
N ILE A 128 2.27 -2.07 -27.27
CA ILE A 128 3.47 -1.79 -28.07
C ILE A 128 3.32 -2.40 -29.47
N ASP A 129 2.99 -3.69 -29.56
CA ASP A 129 2.89 -4.42 -30.83
C ASP A 129 1.79 -3.86 -31.74
N THR A 130 0.72 -3.32 -31.14
CA THR A 130 -0.38 -2.66 -31.87
C THR A 130 -0.17 -1.16 -32.07
N ASP A 131 1.00 -0.62 -31.70
CA ASP A 131 1.40 0.80 -31.85
C ASP A 131 0.44 1.80 -31.18
N LYS A 132 -0.09 1.48 -29.99
CA LYS A 132 -1.13 2.27 -29.33
C LYS A 132 -0.59 3.33 -28.36
N ILE A 133 0.64 3.20 -27.87
CA ILE A 133 1.20 4.06 -26.83
C ILE A 133 2.40 4.85 -27.33
N ILE A 134 2.64 6.02 -26.72
CA ILE A 134 3.79 6.88 -27.07
C ILE A 134 5.10 6.26 -26.61
N ASN A 135 6.20 6.69 -27.26
CA ASN A 135 7.55 6.50 -26.76
C ASN A 135 7.98 7.77 -26.00
N TYR A 136 8.23 7.67 -24.70
CA TYR A 136 8.62 8.82 -23.87
C TYR A 136 9.94 9.46 -24.31
N ASP A 137 10.83 8.71 -24.98
CA ASP A 137 12.08 9.26 -25.49
C ASP A 137 11.87 10.38 -26.53
N ASP A 138 10.72 10.41 -27.20
CA ASP A 138 10.35 11.45 -28.16
C ASP A 138 9.87 12.75 -27.51
N TYR A 139 9.68 12.76 -26.17
CA TYR A 139 9.11 13.88 -25.41
C TYR A 139 9.97 14.32 -24.22
N LYS A 140 11.27 13.99 -24.23
CA LYS A 140 12.19 14.28 -23.11
C LYS A 140 12.23 15.77 -22.73
N ASP A 141 12.11 16.65 -23.70
CA ASP A 141 12.07 18.10 -23.52
C ASP A 141 10.85 18.59 -22.75
N LYS A 142 9.78 17.78 -22.70
CA LYS A 142 8.55 18.06 -21.94
C LYS A 142 8.54 17.41 -20.54
N LEU A 143 9.55 16.65 -20.20
CA LEU A 143 9.69 15.91 -18.96
C LEU A 143 11.00 16.28 -18.22
N PRO A 144 11.27 17.59 -17.97
CA PRO A 144 12.53 18.01 -17.34
C PRO A 144 12.70 17.45 -15.93
N ASN A 145 11.64 17.15 -15.20
CA ASN A 145 11.72 16.53 -13.88
C ASN A 145 12.12 15.03 -13.92
N ILE A 146 12.20 14.43 -15.11
CA ILE A 146 12.63 13.04 -15.30
C ILE A 146 13.97 12.97 -16.07
N PHE A 147 14.15 13.81 -17.08
CA PHE A 147 15.30 13.77 -18.00
C PHE A 147 16.22 14.99 -17.91
N GLY A 148 15.93 15.94 -17.00
CA GLY A 148 16.74 17.16 -16.85
C GLY A 148 18.15 16.88 -16.34
N ASP A 149 19.09 17.75 -16.74
CA ASP A 149 20.51 17.64 -16.34
C ASP A 149 20.73 17.84 -14.83
N ASP A 150 19.80 18.50 -14.17
CA ASP A 150 19.85 18.80 -12.73
C ASP A 150 19.28 17.67 -11.84
N ILE A 151 18.81 16.57 -12.45
CA ILE A 151 18.30 15.42 -11.69
C ILE A 151 19.47 14.57 -11.21
N PRO A 152 19.85 14.66 -9.94
CA PRO A 152 21.10 14.07 -9.43
C PRO A 152 20.92 12.59 -9.07
N ASN A 153 20.34 11.76 -9.95
CA ASN A 153 20.08 10.39 -9.56
C ASN A 153 20.46 9.40 -10.68
N GLU A 154 21.67 8.83 -10.55
CA GLU A 154 22.15 7.75 -11.41
C GLU A 154 21.17 6.56 -11.42
N TYR A 155 20.43 6.36 -10.34
CA TYR A 155 19.44 5.28 -10.21
C TYR A 155 18.23 5.49 -11.12
N ILE A 156 17.79 6.72 -11.35
CA ILE A 156 16.72 7.03 -12.32
C ILE A 156 17.17 6.63 -13.71
N THR A 157 18.32 7.12 -14.14
CA THR A 157 18.89 6.80 -15.46
C THR A 157 19.02 5.30 -15.66
N HIS A 158 19.54 4.59 -14.66
CA HIS A 158 19.67 3.14 -14.69
C HIS A 158 18.32 2.42 -14.87
N ASN A 159 17.29 2.84 -14.13
CA ASN A 159 15.95 2.22 -14.26
C ASN A 159 15.24 2.56 -15.57
N LEU A 160 15.47 3.75 -16.14
CA LEU A 160 15.00 4.07 -17.48
C LEU A 160 15.67 3.17 -18.54
N ASP A 161 16.95 2.84 -18.37
CA ASP A 161 17.66 1.93 -19.26
C ASP A 161 17.14 0.49 -19.12
N ILE A 162 16.83 0.05 -17.89
CA ILE A 162 16.14 -1.24 -17.66
C ILE A 162 14.77 -1.27 -18.34
N ALA A 163 14.00 -0.18 -18.25
CA ALA A 163 12.71 -0.09 -18.91
C ALA A 163 12.83 -0.25 -20.44
N ARG A 164 13.83 0.36 -21.06
CA ARG A 164 14.13 0.18 -22.49
C ARG A 164 14.59 -1.24 -22.83
N GLU A 165 15.42 -1.83 -21.97
CA GLU A 165 15.96 -3.18 -22.21
C GLU A 165 14.90 -4.27 -22.02
N LYS A 166 14.16 -4.24 -20.90
CA LYS A 166 13.31 -5.34 -20.46
C LYS A 166 11.83 -5.18 -20.77
N PHE A 167 11.34 -3.93 -20.92
CA PHE A 167 9.92 -3.63 -21.01
C PHE A 167 9.53 -2.87 -22.28
N SER A 168 10.28 -3.08 -23.36
CA SER A 168 10.07 -2.44 -24.65
C SER A 168 9.62 -3.38 -25.77
N ALA A 169 9.24 -4.63 -25.46
CA ALA A 169 9.00 -5.68 -26.46
C ALA A 169 10.15 -5.79 -27.50
N GLY A 170 11.40 -5.56 -27.06
CA GLY A 170 12.60 -5.66 -27.90
C GLY A 170 12.86 -4.46 -28.83
N THR A 171 12.07 -3.40 -28.77
CA THR A 171 12.25 -2.20 -29.60
C THR A 171 13.37 -1.28 -29.11
N GLY A 172 13.71 -1.33 -27.81
CA GLY A 172 14.64 -0.43 -27.15
C GLY A 172 14.10 0.96 -26.84
N ASN A 173 12.81 1.22 -27.07
CA ASN A 173 12.12 2.47 -26.77
C ASN A 173 11.62 2.52 -25.33
N LEU A 174 11.35 3.70 -24.81
CA LEU A 174 10.83 3.91 -23.47
C LEU A 174 9.29 4.08 -23.49
N TYR A 175 8.57 3.02 -23.23
CA TYR A 175 7.10 3.04 -23.22
C TYR A 175 6.49 3.17 -21.84
N VAL A 176 7.25 2.89 -20.79
CA VAL A 176 6.82 2.97 -19.39
C VAL A 176 7.86 3.70 -18.57
N LEU A 177 7.38 4.43 -17.56
CA LEU A 177 8.23 5.05 -16.56
C LEU A 177 8.24 4.18 -15.31
N PRO A 178 9.42 3.89 -14.74
CA PRO A 178 9.53 3.07 -13.55
C PRO A 178 8.76 3.67 -12.37
N HIS A 179 8.03 2.83 -11.65
CA HIS A 179 7.39 3.20 -10.40
C HIS A 179 8.44 3.32 -9.29
N GLY A 180 8.32 4.36 -8.48
CA GLY A 180 9.22 4.53 -7.33
C GLY A 180 10.66 4.85 -7.69
N ILE A 181 10.91 5.34 -8.89
CA ILE A 181 12.22 5.90 -9.26
C ILE A 181 12.55 6.99 -8.26
N GLY A 182 13.61 6.83 -7.52
CA GLY A 182 14.08 7.80 -6.54
C GLY A 182 13.71 7.47 -5.08
N MET A 183 12.95 6.41 -4.80
CA MET A 183 12.83 5.88 -3.44
C MET A 183 14.17 5.38 -2.88
N GLY A 184 15.21 5.37 -3.67
CA GLY A 184 16.55 5.06 -3.25
C GLY A 184 17.51 6.15 -3.65
N THR A 185 17.87 7.02 -2.74
CA THR A 185 18.98 7.96 -2.93
C THR A 185 20.36 7.27 -2.97
N GLY A 186 20.40 5.94 -3.14
CA GLY A 186 21.62 5.13 -3.02
C GLY A 186 22.20 5.09 -1.61
N LYS A 187 21.63 5.80 -0.65
CA LYS A 187 22.00 5.72 0.77
C LYS A 187 20.99 4.85 1.49
N MET A 188 21.48 3.76 2.07
CA MET A 188 20.70 2.96 3.01
C MET A 188 20.28 3.87 4.17
N VAL A 189 19.01 4.19 4.25
CA VAL A 189 18.45 4.80 5.45
C VAL A 189 18.04 3.64 6.34
N LYS A 190 18.67 3.49 7.50
CA LYS A 190 18.19 2.60 8.57
C LYS A 190 16.86 3.18 9.10
N THR A 191 15.82 3.16 8.28
CA THR A 191 14.47 3.48 8.69
C THR A 191 13.91 2.31 9.46
N GLY A 192 13.41 2.57 10.64
CA GLY A 192 13.21 1.60 11.70
C GLY A 192 12.12 0.56 11.55
N ASN A 193 11.85 -0.01 10.38
CA ASN A 193 10.74 -0.94 10.28
C ASN A 193 11.18 -2.33 9.88
N PHE A 194 11.29 -3.20 10.89
CA PHE A 194 11.20 -4.66 10.71
C PHE A 194 9.75 -5.15 10.69
N ASP A 195 8.79 -4.32 10.33
CA ASP A 195 7.34 -4.51 10.49
C ASP A 195 6.81 -5.91 10.18
N ARG A 196 7.47 -6.60 9.25
CA ARG A 196 7.01 -7.89 8.73
C ARG A 196 7.90 -9.05 9.11
N ASN A 197 9.14 -8.75 9.46
CA ASN A 197 10.21 -9.73 9.51
C ASN A 197 10.50 -10.23 10.92
N VAL A 198 9.78 -9.71 11.91
CA VAL A 198 9.82 -10.16 13.29
C VAL A 198 8.42 -10.17 13.88
N PRO A 199 8.11 -11.09 14.80
CA PRO A 199 6.84 -11.12 15.50
C PRO A 199 6.61 -9.86 16.33
N LYS A 200 5.34 -9.51 16.53
CA LYS A 200 4.92 -8.44 17.43
C LYS A 200 3.95 -8.97 18.47
N LEU A 201 3.99 -8.44 19.66
CA LEU A 201 3.05 -8.76 20.72
C LEU A 201 2.29 -7.50 21.16
N LYS A 202 1.07 -7.68 21.66
CA LYS A 202 0.30 -6.64 22.34
C LYS A 202 1.04 -6.24 23.61
N TRP A 203 1.76 -5.09 23.55
CA TRP A 203 2.83 -4.77 24.47
C TRP A 203 2.36 -4.54 25.90
N ASP A 204 1.25 -3.84 26.09
CA ASP A 204 0.65 -3.58 27.40
C ASP A 204 0.34 -4.86 28.17
N VAL A 205 -0.10 -5.91 27.49
CA VAL A 205 -0.39 -7.21 28.10
C VAL A 205 0.88 -8.02 28.32
N TYR A 206 1.80 -8.02 27.36
CA TYR A 206 3.08 -8.71 27.48
C TYR A 206 3.92 -8.18 28.66
N GLU A 207 3.96 -6.85 28.82
CA GLU A 207 4.59 -6.22 29.97
C GLU A 207 3.88 -6.58 31.29
N ALA A 208 2.54 -6.58 31.30
CA ALA A 208 1.75 -6.87 32.49
C ALA A 208 1.96 -8.30 33.02
N ILE A 209 2.30 -9.26 32.16
CA ILE A 209 2.70 -10.63 32.60
C ILE A 209 4.19 -10.73 32.97
N GLY A 210 4.93 -9.62 32.93
CA GLY A 210 6.34 -9.54 33.33
C GLY A 210 7.33 -9.75 32.18
N ALA A 211 6.91 -9.63 30.94
CA ALA A 211 7.70 -9.74 29.72
C ALA A 211 8.63 -10.98 29.73
N PRO A 212 8.06 -12.20 29.85
CA PRO A 212 8.85 -13.43 29.94
C PRO A 212 9.69 -13.65 28.68
N GLU A 213 10.84 -14.31 28.83
CA GLU A 213 11.73 -14.61 27.72
C GLU A 213 11.06 -15.50 26.67
N ILE A 214 11.21 -15.13 25.40
CA ILE A 214 10.71 -15.87 24.24
C ILE A 214 11.89 -16.59 23.60
N THR A 215 11.92 -17.91 23.70
CA THR A 215 13.06 -18.70 23.22
C THR A 215 13.06 -18.87 21.70
N ASP A 216 11.90 -19.15 21.13
CA ASP A 216 11.71 -19.44 19.70
C ASP A 216 10.28 -19.11 19.25
N LEU A 217 9.97 -19.30 17.98
CA LEU A 217 8.64 -19.04 17.41
C LEU A 217 7.54 -19.96 18.01
N TRP A 218 7.89 -21.17 18.46
CA TRP A 218 6.95 -22.04 19.14
C TRP A 218 6.61 -21.55 20.54
N GLY A 219 7.60 -20.98 21.25
CA GLY A 219 7.39 -20.34 22.54
C GLY A 219 6.45 -19.13 22.50
N LEU A 220 6.25 -18.50 21.34
CA LEU A 220 5.24 -17.45 21.18
C LEU A 220 3.81 -17.92 21.49
N LEU A 221 3.52 -19.22 21.27
CA LEU A 221 2.20 -19.77 21.61
C LEU A 221 2.00 -19.83 23.11
N ASP A 222 3.05 -20.18 23.86
CA ASP A 222 3.00 -20.23 25.33
C ASP A 222 2.78 -18.82 25.89
N ILE A 223 3.49 -17.84 25.34
CA ILE A 223 3.33 -16.43 25.71
C ILE A 223 1.94 -15.91 25.36
N ALA A 224 1.43 -16.22 24.16
CA ALA A 224 0.09 -15.79 23.76
C ALA A 224 -1.01 -16.42 24.64
N GLU A 225 -0.81 -17.64 25.12
CA GLU A 225 -1.70 -18.32 26.05
C GLU A 225 -1.69 -17.64 27.43
N GLU A 226 -0.52 -17.35 27.99
CA GLU A 226 -0.37 -16.62 29.25
C GLU A 226 -0.96 -15.20 29.17
N MET A 227 -0.71 -14.49 28.08
CA MET A 227 -1.31 -13.17 27.83
C MET A 227 -2.84 -13.25 27.76
N LEU A 228 -3.39 -14.27 27.10
CA LEU A 228 -4.82 -14.46 26.97
C LEU A 228 -5.47 -14.87 28.32
N GLU A 229 -4.78 -15.65 29.14
CA GLU A 229 -5.22 -15.95 30.51
C GLU A 229 -5.27 -14.68 31.38
N TYR A 230 -4.29 -13.79 31.21
CA TYR A 230 -4.27 -12.49 31.92
C TYR A 230 -5.38 -11.55 31.47
N GLN A 231 -5.58 -11.41 30.16
CA GLN A 231 -6.61 -10.53 29.59
C GLN A 231 -7.48 -11.28 28.57
N PRO A 232 -8.51 -12.02 29.01
CA PRO A 232 -9.35 -12.81 28.10
C PRO A 232 -10.39 -12.00 27.32
N THR A 233 -10.63 -10.73 27.69
CA THR A 233 -11.62 -9.85 27.08
C THR A 233 -11.10 -8.42 26.96
N LEU A 234 -11.60 -7.69 25.97
CA LEU A 234 -11.48 -6.23 25.91
C LEU A 234 -12.33 -5.59 27.01
N GLU A 235 -12.16 -4.29 27.22
CA GLU A 235 -12.91 -3.51 28.24
C GLU A 235 -14.44 -3.57 28.05
N ASP A 236 -14.90 -3.69 26.80
CA ASP A 236 -16.32 -3.80 26.45
C ASP A 236 -16.89 -5.22 26.63
N GLY A 237 -16.06 -6.16 27.07
CA GLY A 237 -16.42 -7.57 27.27
C GLY A 237 -16.26 -8.44 26.01
N THR A 238 -15.78 -7.90 24.90
CA THR A 238 -15.48 -8.66 23.68
C THR A 238 -14.38 -9.69 23.97
N LYS A 239 -14.63 -10.97 23.63
CA LYS A 239 -13.65 -12.03 23.80
C LYS A 239 -12.41 -11.76 22.94
N MET A 240 -11.24 -11.88 23.53
CA MET A 240 -9.95 -11.83 22.83
C MET A 240 -9.46 -13.21 22.42
N TYR A 241 -8.51 -13.23 21.53
CA TYR A 241 -7.82 -14.45 21.08
C TYR A 241 -6.31 -14.25 21.10
N GLY A 242 -5.56 -15.34 21.11
CA GLY A 242 -4.11 -15.30 20.93
C GLY A 242 -3.76 -14.72 19.56
N MET A 243 -4.48 -15.15 18.52
CA MET A 243 -4.28 -14.67 17.15
C MET A 243 -5.55 -14.80 16.31
N PHE A 244 -5.54 -14.14 15.15
CA PHE A 244 -6.48 -14.39 14.05
C PHE A 244 -5.75 -14.35 12.71
N LEU A 245 -6.31 -15.02 11.71
CA LEU A 245 -5.84 -15.02 10.33
C LEU A 245 -6.91 -14.43 9.42
N ASP A 246 -6.53 -14.10 8.20
CA ASP A 246 -7.50 -13.84 7.14
C ASP A 246 -7.81 -15.12 6.34
N ASN A 247 -8.83 -15.06 5.50
CA ASN A 247 -9.27 -16.21 4.70
C ASN A 247 -8.31 -16.60 3.56
N GLY A 248 -7.25 -15.83 3.35
CA GLY A 248 -6.22 -16.07 2.32
C GLY A 248 -5.12 -17.01 2.78
N MET A 249 -5.44 -18.18 3.32
CA MET A 249 -4.46 -19.22 3.65
C MET A 249 -3.96 -19.88 2.37
N ASP A 250 -3.21 -19.14 1.59
CA ASP A 250 -2.70 -19.59 0.30
C ASP A 250 -1.31 -19.03 0.02
N THR A 251 -0.91 -19.16 -1.22
CA THR A 251 0.33 -18.61 -1.77
C THR A 251 0.21 -17.16 -2.20
N SER A 252 -0.89 -16.48 -1.84
CA SER A 252 -1.10 -15.07 -2.18
C SER A 252 -0.36 -14.16 -1.23
N TYR A 253 0.00 -13.00 -1.77
CA TYR A 253 0.46 -11.88 -0.98
C TYR A 253 -0.62 -11.46 0.03
N TRP A 254 -0.26 -11.32 1.30
CA TRP A 254 -1.14 -11.04 2.43
C TRP A 254 -2.00 -12.22 2.92
N GLY A 255 -1.74 -13.45 2.48
CA GLY A 255 -2.38 -14.63 3.03
C GLY A 255 -1.89 -14.99 4.44
N GLY A 256 -2.55 -15.97 5.07
CA GLY A 256 -2.24 -16.39 6.44
C GLY A 256 -0.79 -16.83 6.68
N MET A 257 -0.08 -17.26 5.64
CA MET A 257 1.33 -17.65 5.72
C MET A 257 2.31 -16.47 5.58
N TYR A 258 1.80 -15.27 5.29
CA TYR A 258 2.62 -14.11 4.95
C TYR A 258 3.67 -13.75 6.01
N LEU A 259 3.26 -13.63 7.27
CA LEU A 259 4.18 -13.29 8.37
C LEU A 259 5.06 -14.47 8.75
N TRP A 260 4.52 -15.69 8.71
CA TRP A 260 5.30 -16.89 9.00
C TRP A 260 6.52 -17.03 8.09
N PHE A 261 6.34 -16.86 6.78
CA PHE A 261 7.44 -16.82 5.83
C PHE A 261 8.41 -15.66 6.10
N ALA A 262 7.87 -14.47 6.39
CA ALA A 262 8.71 -13.30 6.66
C ALA A 262 9.61 -13.49 7.89
N TRP A 263 9.10 -14.16 8.95
CA TRP A 263 9.89 -14.45 10.16
C TRP A 263 11.03 -15.45 9.91
N HIS A 264 10.95 -16.23 8.85
CA HIS A 264 12.01 -17.14 8.42
C HIS A 264 12.92 -16.56 7.35
N GLY A 265 12.77 -15.27 6.99
CA GLY A 265 13.56 -14.63 5.94
C GLY A 265 13.19 -15.09 4.52
N TYR A 266 12.03 -15.73 4.38
CA TYR A 266 11.50 -16.18 3.10
C TYR A 266 10.65 -15.09 2.44
N ASN A 267 10.41 -15.25 1.13
CA ASN A 267 9.42 -14.43 0.45
C ASN A 267 8.04 -14.61 1.10
N SER A 268 7.36 -13.51 1.34
CA SER A 268 6.11 -13.49 2.10
C SER A 268 4.96 -14.30 1.48
N ASN A 269 5.13 -14.79 0.26
CA ASN A 269 4.20 -15.69 -0.40
C ASN A 269 4.97 -16.75 -1.19
N ALA A 270 4.49 -17.98 -1.18
CA ALA A 270 5.08 -19.04 -1.98
C ALA A 270 4.61 -18.91 -3.44
N GLN A 271 5.40 -18.18 -4.23
CA GLN A 271 5.12 -18.01 -5.66
C GLN A 271 5.17 -19.35 -6.38
N TYR A 272 4.11 -19.67 -7.09
CA TYR A 272 4.02 -20.91 -7.87
C TYR A 272 4.30 -22.18 -7.06
N PHE A 273 3.89 -22.17 -5.78
CA PHE A 273 4.07 -23.28 -4.81
C PHE A 273 5.53 -23.55 -4.47
N VAL A 274 6.38 -22.55 -4.64
CA VAL A 274 7.80 -22.58 -4.26
C VAL A 274 8.02 -21.56 -3.16
N GLU A 275 8.55 -21.97 -2.04
CA GLU A 275 9.09 -21.11 -1.00
C GLU A 275 10.55 -20.80 -1.29
N PHE A 276 10.98 -19.57 -1.08
CA PHE A 276 12.36 -19.18 -1.34
C PHE A 276 12.87 -18.14 -0.35
N SER A 277 14.11 -18.35 0.08
CA SER A 277 14.76 -17.50 1.07
C SER A 277 15.40 -16.27 0.42
N HIS A 278 15.04 -15.08 0.88
CA HIS A 278 15.74 -13.84 0.52
C HIS A 278 17.19 -13.82 1.01
N ILE A 279 17.49 -14.56 2.07
CA ILE A 279 18.82 -14.56 2.72
C ILE A 279 19.77 -15.50 1.99
N THR A 280 19.35 -16.74 1.75
CA THR A 280 20.23 -17.79 1.20
C THR A 280 20.08 -18.00 -0.30
N GLY A 281 18.95 -17.60 -0.89
CA GLY A 281 18.59 -17.94 -2.26
C GLY A 281 18.08 -19.36 -2.44
N GLU A 282 17.89 -20.12 -1.36
CA GLU A 282 17.34 -21.46 -1.41
C GLU A 282 15.90 -21.43 -1.90
N GLN A 283 15.53 -22.42 -2.72
CA GLN A 283 14.20 -22.59 -3.29
C GLN A 283 13.74 -24.03 -3.03
N ASN A 284 12.60 -24.20 -2.38
CA ASN A 284 12.03 -25.49 -2.04
C ASN A 284 10.56 -25.57 -2.43
N SER A 285 10.06 -26.78 -2.61
CA SER A 285 8.63 -27.01 -2.79
C SER A 285 7.90 -26.80 -1.47
N ILE A 286 6.77 -26.06 -1.50
CA ILE A 286 5.90 -26.01 -0.30
C ILE A 286 5.33 -27.37 0.07
N PHE A 287 5.40 -28.37 -0.81
CA PHE A 287 4.88 -29.72 -0.59
C PHE A 287 5.91 -30.68 0.03
N ASP A 288 7.11 -30.21 0.32
CA ASP A 288 8.12 -31.02 1.00
C ASP A 288 7.76 -31.18 2.49
N ASP A 289 8.10 -32.32 3.05
CA ASP A 289 7.73 -32.64 4.44
C ASP A 289 8.43 -31.76 5.48
N ASP A 290 9.55 -31.16 5.11
CA ASP A 290 10.37 -30.22 5.89
C ASP A 290 10.24 -28.77 5.41
N SER A 291 9.21 -28.45 4.61
CA SER A 291 8.95 -27.09 4.14
C SER A 291 8.57 -26.14 5.28
N VAL A 292 8.99 -24.89 5.16
CA VAL A 292 8.55 -23.78 6.06
C VAL A 292 7.02 -23.64 6.02
N TYR A 293 6.41 -23.93 4.87
CA TYR A 293 4.97 -23.94 4.72
C TYR A 293 4.28 -24.97 5.62
N LYS A 294 4.75 -26.24 5.60
CA LYS A 294 4.17 -27.30 6.43
C LYS A 294 4.36 -27.01 7.92
N GLU A 295 5.52 -26.48 8.29
CA GLU A 295 5.81 -26.07 9.66
C GLU A 295 4.84 -24.98 10.13
N GLY A 296 4.59 -23.96 9.31
CA GLY A 296 3.62 -22.90 9.61
C GLY A 296 2.20 -23.44 9.78
N LEU A 297 1.76 -24.38 8.94
CA LEU A 297 0.47 -25.03 9.13
C LEU A 297 0.38 -25.80 10.45
N LYS A 298 1.46 -26.48 10.87
CA LYS A 298 1.54 -27.16 12.18
C LYS A 298 1.47 -26.16 13.33
N TRP A 299 2.17 -25.05 13.23
CA TRP A 299 2.14 -24.00 14.23
C TRP A 299 0.73 -23.40 14.38
N TYR A 300 0.05 -23.10 13.28
CA TYR A 300 -1.33 -22.62 13.31
C TYR A 300 -2.31 -23.70 13.82
N ASN A 301 -2.11 -24.97 13.48
CA ASN A 301 -2.92 -26.06 14.03
C ASN A 301 -2.76 -26.18 15.55
N GLU A 302 -1.54 -26.03 16.06
CA GLU A 302 -1.30 -26.04 17.51
C GLU A 302 -1.99 -24.84 18.18
N ALA A 303 -1.90 -23.64 17.61
CA ALA A 303 -2.62 -22.47 18.09
C ALA A 303 -4.15 -22.71 18.13
N TYR A 304 -4.70 -23.34 17.09
CA TYR A 304 -6.11 -23.70 17.05
C TYR A 304 -6.49 -24.72 18.13
N LYS A 305 -5.71 -25.81 18.32
CA LYS A 305 -5.96 -26.83 19.33
C LYS A 305 -5.92 -26.29 20.75
N ARG A 306 -5.06 -25.30 21.01
CA ARG A 306 -4.99 -24.57 22.30
C ARG A 306 -6.11 -23.54 22.47
N GLY A 307 -6.95 -23.31 21.46
CA GLY A 307 -8.02 -22.30 21.50
C GLY A 307 -7.52 -20.86 21.43
N LEU A 308 -6.28 -20.67 20.98
CA LEU A 308 -5.66 -19.34 20.80
C LEU A 308 -6.12 -18.66 19.52
N MET A 309 -6.53 -19.41 18.50
CA MET A 309 -6.95 -18.87 17.22
C MET A 309 -8.44 -18.49 17.24
N ASP A 310 -8.75 -17.32 16.68
CA ASP A 310 -10.14 -16.94 16.38
C ASP A 310 -10.75 -17.95 15.38
N PRO A 311 -11.81 -18.66 15.75
CA PRO A 311 -12.42 -19.68 14.89
C PRO A 311 -13.04 -19.09 13.60
N ASP A 312 -13.31 -17.77 13.59
CA ASP A 312 -13.86 -17.09 12.42
C ASP A 312 -12.78 -16.66 11.42
N SER A 313 -11.50 -17.00 11.66
CA SER A 313 -10.37 -16.67 10.78
C SER A 313 -10.59 -17.07 9.33
N ILE A 314 -11.15 -18.25 9.07
CA ILE A 314 -11.46 -18.74 7.71
C ILE A 314 -12.45 -17.86 6.95
N SER A 315 -13.28 -17.10 7.64
CA SER A 315 -14.27 -16.19 7.06
C SER A 315 -13.89 -14.70 7.17
N THR A 316 -12.82 -14.39 7.90
CA THR A 316 -12.35 -13.02 8.09
C THR A 316 -11.69 -12.53 6.79
N SER A 317 -12.27 -11.51 6.18
CA SER A 317 -11.64 -10.86 5.03
C SER A 317 -10.51 -9.93 5.49
N ARG A 318 -9.62 -9.60 4.57
CA ARG A 318 -8.56 -8.62 4.83
C ARG A 318 -9.11 -7.26 5.29
N THR A 319 -10.25 -6.84 4.77
CA THR A 319 -10.90 -5.58 5.16
C THR A 319 -11.39 -5.62 6.60
N ASP A 320 -11.77 -6.80 7.10
CA ASP A 320 -12.27 -6.98 8.46
C ASP A 320 -11.15 -7.06 9.52
N GLN A 321 -9.90 -7.21 9.09
CA GLN A 321 -8.75 -7.33 10.00
C GLN A 321 -8.38 -5.99 10.65
N ALA A 322 -8.37 -4.89 9.92
CA ALA A 322 -7.91 -3.60 10.42
C ALA A 322 -8.68 -3.16 11.69
N PRO A 323 -10.03 -3.21 11.73
CA PRO A 323 -10.76 -2.91 12.96
C PRO A 323 -10.43 -3.86 14.13
N LYS A 324 -10.17 -5.14 13.87
CA LYS A 324 -9.79 -6.10 14.92
C LYS A 324 -8.44 -5.72 15.53
N LEU A 325 -7.45 -5.36 14.69
CA LEU A 325 -6.14 -4.89 15.16
C LEU A 325 -6.23 -3.57 15.91
N ASP A 326 -6.95 -2.61 15.36
CA ASP A 326 -7.13 -1.29 15.96
C ASP A 326 -7.74 -1.38 17.38
N ASN A 327 -8.61 -2.34 17.59
CA ASN A 327 -9.20 -2.61 18.90
C ASN A 327 -8.30 -3.47 19.82
N GLY A 328 -7.19 -4.01 19.31
CA GLY A 328 -6.31 -4.89 20.10
C GLY A 328 -6.92 -6.26 20.40
N PHE A 329 -7.68 -6.81 19.45
CA PHE A 329 -8.45 -8.05 19.55
C PHE A 329 -7.59 -9.30 19.76
N ALA A 330 -6.35 -9.30 19.30
CA ALA A 330 -5.42 -10.42 19.42
C ALA A 330 -4.17 -10.06 20.22
N MET A 331 -3.52 -11.07 20.81
CA MET A 331 -2.24 -10.92 21.48
C MET A 331 -1.07 -10.88 20.50
N LEU A 332 -1.16 -11.67 19.42
CA LEU A 332 -0.16 -11.83 18.37
C LEU A 332 -0.83 -11.68 16.99
N PRO A 333 -0.53 -10.65 16.21
CA PRO A 333 -1.06 -10.48 14.87
C PRO A 333 -0.29 -11.39 13.88
N ALA A 334 -0.70 -12.65 13.76
CA ALA A 334 0.05 -13.68 13.04
C ALA A 334 -0.23 -13.77 11.53
N GLY A 335 -1.37 -13.28 11.06
CA GLY A 335 -1.80 -13.39 9.66
C GLY A 335 -1.87 -12.07 8.92
N THR A 336 -1.54 -10.95 9.57
CA THR A 336 -1.69 -9.62 8.99
C THR A 336 -0.68 -8.66 9.57
N LEU A 337 -0.44 -7.58 8.82
CA LEU A 337 0.43 -6.50 9.27
C LEU A 337 -0.31 -5.63 10.28
N PRO A 338 0.26 -5.44 11.47
CA PRO A 338 -0.31 -4.54 12.46
C PRO A 338 -0.18 -3.06 12.08
N GLY A 339 0.34 -2.75 10.90
CA GLY A 339 0.53 -1.37 10.46
C GLY A 339 1.29 -0.53 11.50
N TRP A 340 0.94 0.72 11.61
CA TRP A 340 1.40 1.74 12.57
C TRP A 340 0.74 1.66 13.94
N GLN A 341 0.46 0.48 14.40
CA GLN A 341 -0.29 0.28 15.64
C GLN A 341 0.58 0.50 16.86
N THR A 342 0.22 1.45 17.69
CA THR A 342 0.87 1.76 18.96
C THR A 342 0.63 0.72 20.07
N LYS A 343 0.00 -0.40 19.73
CA LYS A 343 -0.34 -1.48 20.67
C LYS A 343 0.60 -2.67 20.57
N TYR A 344 1.23 -2.88 19.41
CA TYR A 344 2.02 -4.06 19.10
C TYR A 344 3.47 -3.68 18.84
N TYR A 345 4.39 -4.35 19.53
CA TYR A 345 5.82 -4.10 19.38
C TYR A 345 6.58 -5.39 19.17
N GLU A 346 7.72 -5.24 18.53
CA GLU A 346 8.57 -6.32 18.05
C GLU A 346 9.18 -7.10 19.21
N VAL A 347 9.25 -8.43 19.01
CA VAL A 347 10.00 -9.37 19.83
C VAL A 347 10.92 -10.20 18.93
N PHE A 348 12.01 -10.75 19.48
CA PHE A 348 13.07 -11.39 18.71
C PHE A 348 13.31 -12.82 19.22
N PRO A 349 12.45 -13.80 18.92
CA PRO A 349 12.74 -15.22 19.10
C PRO A 349 14.05 -15.62 18.43
N SER A 350 14.78 -16.58 19.01
CA SER A 350 16.14 -16.92 18.57
C SER A 350 16.23 -17.55 17.17
N ASP A 351 15.13 -18.09 16.66
CA ASP A 351 15.01 -18.75 15.35
C ASP A 351 14.47 -17.82 14.25
N VAL A 352 14.14 -16.58 14.58
CA VAL A 352 13.74 -15.57 13.58
C VAL A 352 14.93 -15.19 12.72
N GLN A 353 14.74 -15.21 11.41
CA GLN A 353 15.72 -14.77 10.42
C GLN A 353 15.32 -13.40 9.87
N VAL A 354 16.03 -12.36 10.30
CA VAL A 354 15.65 -10.98 9.97
C VAL A 354 16.13 -10.60 8.56
N TYR A 355 15.17 -10.39 7.69
CA TYR A 355 15.39 -9.81 6.37
C TYR A 355 14.72 -8.42 6.29
N ALA A 356 15.49 -7.38 6.10
CA ALA A 356 15.00 -6.01 5.92
C ALA A 356 15.62 -5.42 4.65
N ASN A 357 14.92 -5.49 3.53
CA ASN A 357 15.44 -4.94 2.28
C ASN A 357 15.69 -3.45 2.41
N MET A 358 16.95 -3.06 2.33
CA MET A 358 17.40 -1.67 2.44
C MET A 358 18.05 -1.18 1.14
N THR A 359 18.23 -2.07 0.18
CA THR A 359 18.82 -1.72 -1.11
C THR A 359 17.73 -1.33 -2.10
N PRO A 360 17.89 -0.23 -2.84
CA PRO A 360 17.01 0.10 -3.94
C PRO A 360 16.96 -1.08 -4.92
N ASN A 361 15.77 -1.48 -5.31
CA ASN A 361 15.60 -2.50 -6.33
C ASN A 361 15.53 -1.82 -7.70
N ASP A 362 16.15 -2.45 -8.69
CA ASP A 362 15.90 -2.12 -10.08
C ASP A 362 14.44 -2.38 -10.45
N MET A 363 13.99 -1.78 -11.53
CA MET A 363 12.66 -2.06 -12.07
C MET A 363 12.56 -3.53 -12.47
N THR A 364 11.76 -4.30 -11.77
CA THR A 364 11.57 -5.74 -12.00
C THR A 364 10.18 -6.08 -12.53
N SER A 365 9.28 -5.10 -12.61
CA SER A 365 7.93 -5.26 -13.13
C SER A 365 7.42 -3.95 -13.70
N VAL A 366 6.34 -4.03 -14.46
CA VAL A 366 5.60 -2.87 -14.99
C VAL A 366 4.42 -2.48 -14.11
N ASN A 367 4.30 -3.08 -12.92
CA ASN A 367 3.25 -2.73 -11.99
C ASN A 367 3.29 -1.23 -11.68
N ASN A 368 2.14 -0.59 -11.70
CA ASN A 368 2.00 0.84 -11.44
C ASN A 368 2.74 1.77 -12.43
N SER A 369 3.27 1.23 -13.53
CA SER A 369 3.80 2.05 -14.61
C SER A 369 2.67 2.68 -15.42
N ILE A 370 2.89 3.90 -15.89
CA ILE A 370 1.88 4.66 -16.64
C ILE A 370 2.24 4.71 -18.12
N VAL A 371 1.22 4.56 -18.96
CA VAL A 371 1.31 4.74 -20.43
C VAL A 371 0.38 5.84 -20.88
N ILE A 372 0.74 6.56 -21.94
CA ILE A 372 -0.09 7.56 -22.64
C ILE A 372 -0.46 6.98 -24.00
N PHE A 373 -1.75 7.06 -24.35
CA PHE A 373 -2.23 6.58 -25.64
C PHE A 373 -1.97 7.59 -26.76
N LYS A 374 -1.54 7.10 -27.94
CA LYS A 374 -1.21 7.94 -29.11
C LYS A 374 -2.42 8.67 -29.68
N ASP A 375 -3.61 8.08 -29.54
CA ASP A 375 -4.84 8.62 -30.05
C ASP A 375 -5.45 9.69 -29.10
N SER A 376 -4.83 9.98 -27.94
CA SER A 376 -5.24 11.06 -27.05
C SER A 376 -5.08 12.43 -27.71
N GLU A 377 -6.10 13.25 -27.61
CA GLU A 377 -6.05 14.67 -28.03
C GLU A 377 -5.29 15.56 -27.01
N ASN A 378 -4.96 14.99 -25.83
CA ASN A 378 -4.42 15.68 -24.66
C ASN A 378 -2.99 15.25 -24.29
N ILE A 379 -2.18 14.73 -25.23
CA ILE A 379 -0.83 14.21 -24.94
C ILE A 379 0.01 15.22 -24.14
N ASP A 380 -0.04 16.50 -24.48
CA ASP A 380 0.73 17.54 -23.80
C ASP A 380 0.31 17.71 -22.34
N ALA A 381 -0.99 17.65 -22.04
CA ALA A 381 -1.49 17.70 -20.68
C ALA A 381 -1.17 16.42 -19.88
N CYS A 382 -1.16 15.27 -20.54
CA CYS A 382 -0.73 14.00 -19.93
C CYS A 382 0.76 14.04 -19.57
N LEU A 383 1.60 14.60 -20.43
CA LEU A 383 3.03 14.78 -20.16
C LEU A 383 3.25 15.78 -19.02
N GLU A 384 2.49 16.88 -18.99
CA GLU A 384 2.54 17.83 -17.86
C GLU A 384 2.13 17.18 -16.55
N PHE A 385 1.06 16.37 -16.55
CA PHE A 385 0.66 15.57 -15.38
C PHE A 385 1.80 14.68 -14.88
N ILE A 386 2.47 13.97 -15.77
CA ILE A 386 3.61 13.10 -15.40
C ILE A 386 4.77 13.93 -14.87
N ASN A 387 5.07 15.06 -15.53
CA ASN A 387 6.19 15.91 -15.15
C ASN A 387 5.97 16.58 -13.78
N MET A 388 4.76 17.11 -13.52
CA MET A 388 4.44 17.66 -12.21
C MET A 388 4.49 16.60 -11.10
N MET A 389 3.96 15.41 -11.38
CA MET A 389 4.01 14.31 -10.41
C MET A 389 5.42 13.78 -10.16
N ALA A 390 6.37 14.07 -11.04
CA ALA A 390 7.78 13.80 -10.85
C ALA A 390 8.49 14.88 -10.01
N ASP A 391 7.87 16.01 -9.78
CA ASP A 391 8.35 17.02 -8.82
C ASP A 391 7.96 16.61 -7.40
N PRO A 392 8.93 16.47 -6.46
CA PRO A 392 8.65 16.02 -5.10
C PRO A 392 7.71 16.93 -4.32
N PHE A 393 7.75 18.25 -4.55
CA PHE A 393 6.89 19.20 -3.85
C PHE A 393 5.47 19.20 -4.40
N GLU A 394 5.30 19.11 -5.72
CA GLU A 394 3.98 18.94 -6.34
C GLU A 394 3.36 17.61 -5.92
N TRP A 395 4.16 16.55 -5.87
CA TRP A 395 3.73 15.28 -5.34
C TRP A 395 3.24 15.39 -3.88
N MET A 396 3.99 16.10 -3.02
CA MET A 396 3.58 16.32 -1.62
C MET A 396 2.28 17.11 -1.52
N LYS A 397 2.07 18.12 -2.38
CA LYS A 397 0.78 18.84 -2.43
C LYS A 397 -0.39 17.89 -2.72
N VAL A 398 -0.24 17.03 -3.70
CA VAL A 398 -1.28 16.06 -4.10
C VAL A 398 -1.54 15.03 -3.02
N TYR A 399 -0.51 14.53 -2.34
CA TYR A 399 -0.65 13.46 -1.36
C TYR A 399 -0.95 13.95 0.05
N TYR A 400 -0.31 15.02 0.51
CA TYR A 400 -0.35 15.46 1.91
C TYR A 400 -0.89 16.88 2.09
N GLY A 401 -1.48 17.43 1.04
CA GLY A 401 -2.02 18.79 1.04
C GLY A 401 -0.98 19.84 0.72
N PRO A 402 -1.42 21.10 0.51
CA PRO A 402 -0.52 22.21 0.25
C PRO A 402 0.43 22.46 1.42
N GLU A 403 1.51 23.20 1.14
CA GLU A 403 2.39 23.71 2.18
C GLU A 403 1.60 24.46 3.26
N GLY A 404 1.94 24.22 4.52
CA GLY A 404 1.21 24.74 5.68
C GLY A 404 0.08 23.83 6.16
N CYS A 405 -0.19 22.69 5.48
CA CYS A 405 -1.14 21.68 5.90
C CYS A 405 -0.48 20.67 6.85
N MET A 406 0.01 19.55 6.33
CA MET A 406 0.73 18.54 7.13
C MET A 406 2.24 18.82 7.20
N TRP A 407 2.76 19.57 6.26
CA TRP A 407 4.17 19.89 6.10
C TRP A 407 4.37 21.37 5.81
N GLN A 408 5.56 21.86 6.11
CA GLN A 408 5.97 23.24 5.90
C GLN A 408 7.43 23.33 5.52
N LEU A 409 7.81 24.43 4.86
CA LEU A 409 9.17 24.74 4.47
C LEU A 409 9.61 26.04 5.15
N ASP A 410 10.65 26.01 5.97
CA ASP A 410 11.29 27.19 6.53
C ASP A 410 12.69 27.35 5.91
N GLY A 411 12.78 28.23 4.94
CA GLY A 411 13.97 28.38 4.11
C GLY A 411 14.25 27.10 3.33
N ASN A 412 15.24 26.36 3.79
CA ASN A 412 15.61 25.06 3.25
C ASN A 412 15.28 23.88 4.18
N VAL A 413 14.53 24.04 5.24
CA VAL A 413 14.20 22.97 6.19
C VAL A 413 12.75 22.56 5.99
N ILE A 414 12.51 21.30 5.64
CA ILE A 414 11.18 20.73 5.60
C ILE A 414 10.87 20.04 6.93
N SER A 415 9.68 20.27 7.47
CA SER A 415 9.22 19.70 8.75
C SER A 415 7.71 19.52 8.74
N ILE A 416 7.17 18.80 9.73
CA ILE A 416 5.72 18.80 9.95
C ILE A 416 5.27 20.14 10.52
N THR A 417 3.99 20.48 10.29
CA THR A 417 3.39 21.68 10.89
C THR A 417 3.06 21.47 12.36
N ASP A 418 2.97 22.56 13.13
CA ASP A 418 2.55 22.50 14.55
C ASP A 418 1.14 21.91 14.70
N GLU A 419 0.23 22.17 13.76
CA GLU A 419 -1.12 21.66 13.77
C GLU A 419 -1.13 20.14 13.55
N PHE A 420 -0.33 19.66 12.59
CA PHE A 420 -0.19 18.23 12.35
C PHE A 420 0.55 17.52 13.49
N ALA A 421 1.58 18.14 14.07
CA ALA A 421 2.26 17.64 15.27
C ALA A 421 1.27 17.41 16.42
N LYS A 422 0.43 18.42 16.71
CA LYS A 422 -0.61 18.32 17.73
C LYS A 422 -1.62 17.22 17.42
N TRP A 423 -2.03 17.06 16.16
CA TRP A 423 -2.91 15.97 15.75
C TRP A 423 -2.28 14.59 16.03
N LEU A 424 -0.99 14.42 15.69
CA LEU A 424 -0.26 13.19 15.96
C LEU A 424 -0.16 12.90 17.46
N GLU A 425 0.05 13.92 18.31
CA GLU A 425 0.04 13.78 19.77
C GLU A 425 -1.33 13.30 20.29
N GLU A 426 -2.43 13.83 19.73
CA GLU A 426 -3.79 13.52 20.20
C GLU A 426 -4.34 12.20 19.62
N LYS A 427 -3.97 11.84 18.39
CA LYS A 427 -4.57 10.72 17.65
C LYS A 427 -3.61 9.56 17.37
N GLY A 428 -2.30 9.78 17.44
CA GLY A 428 -1.28 8.76 17.17
C GLY A 428 -1.19 8.29 15.71
N ASN A 429 -1.98 8.87 14.80
CA ASN A 429 -1.98 8.50 13.37
C ASN A 429 -2.42 9.67 12.49
N VAL A 430 -2.19 9.56 11.18
CA VAL A 430 -2.49 10.60 10.20
C VAL A 430 -3.96 10.60 9.73
N ASN A 431 -4.66 9.48 9.88
CA ASN A 431 -6.02 9.34 9.33
C ASN A 431 -6.99 10.33 9.98
N PHE A 432 -7.91 10.82 9.17
CA PHE A 432 -8.91 11.80 9.55
C PHE A 432 -8.37 13.19 9.90
N PHE A 433 -7.08 13.47 9.58
CA PHE A 433 -6.56 14.84 9.70
C PHE A 433 -7.38 15.78 8.80
N PRO A 434 -7.87 16.93 9.32
CA PRO A 434 -8.70 17.83 8.54
C PRO A 434 -7.89 18.50 7.42
N MET A 435 -8.38 18.36 6.19
CA MET A 435 -7.76 18.94 5.01
C MET A 435 -8.33 20.33 4.69
N PRO A 436 -7.59 21.19 3.95
CA PRO A 436 -8.02 22.56 3.67
C PRO A 436 -9.35 22.68 2.94
N ASP A 437 -9.73 21.69 2.14
CA ASP A 437 -10.99 21.63 1.40
C ASP A 437 -12.18 21.13 2.25
N GLY A 438 -11.97 20.91 3.54
CA GLY A 438 -12.98 20.43 4.48
C GLY A 438 -13.21 18.92 4.45
N THR A 439 -12.40 18.19 3.69
CA THR A 439 -12.37 16.72 3.75
C THR A 439 -11.44 16.23 4.86
N GLU A 440 -11.42 14.93 5.10
CA GLU A 440 -10.51 14.28 6.02
C GLU A 440 -9.45 13.50 5.24
N TYR A 441 -8.21 13.58 5.71
CA TYR A 441 -7.13 12.79 5.12
C TYR A 441 -7.39 11.29 5.30
N SER A 442 -7.17 10.54 4.24
CA SER A 442 -7.16 9.09 4.29
C SER A 442 -5.99 8.57 3.47
N ILE A 443 -5.14 7.77 4.09
CA ILE A 443 -4.02 7.14 3.39
C ILE A 443 -4.51 6.26 2.23
N PHE A 444 -5.67 5.64 2.37
CA PHE A 444 -6.27 4.82 1.31
C PHE A 444 -6.76 5.69 0.13
N ASN A 445 -7.30 6.87 0.39
CA ASN A 445 -7.73 7.78 -0.67
C ASN A 445 -6.55 8.44 -1.37
N THR A 446 -5.42 8.64 -0.69
CA THR A 446 -4.20 9.20 -1.29
C THR A 446 -3.48 8.19 -2.18
N THR A 447 -3.25 6.98 -1.69
CA THR A 447 -2.61 5.92 -2.47
C THR A 447 -3.47 5.46 -3.63
N SER A 448 -4.79 5.65 -3.55
CA SER A 448 -5.73 5.19 -4.56
C SER A 448 -5.85 6.11 -5.78
N LEU A 449 -5.36 7.36 -5.72
CA LEU A 449 -5.51 8.27 -6.84
C LEU A 449 -4.47 8.01 -7.95
N ILE A 450 -3.26 7.66 -7.56
CA ILE A 450 -2.12 7.46 -8.47
C ILE A 450 -1.33 6.21 -8.08
N ASN A 451 -2.00 5.21 -7.54
CA ASN A 451 -1.46 3.90 -7.20
C ASN A 451 -0.07 3.92 -6.51
N GLY A 452 0.10 4.83 -5.55
CA GLY A 452 1.26 4.88 -4.67
C GLY A 452 2.59 5.27 -5.31
N GLY A 453 2.61 5.60 -6.59
CA GLY A 453 3.86 5.84 -7.26
C GLY A 453 3.99 7.20 -7.90
N THR A 454 4.97 7.94 -7.44
CA THR A 454 5.60 8.93 -8.28
C THR A 454 6.77 8.30 -9.00
N PRO A 455 7.08 8.74 -10.20
CA PRO A 455 8.33 8.38 -10.85
C PRO A 455 9.58 8.79 -10.04
N LEU A 456 9.48 9.77 -9.15
CA LEU A 456 10.62 10.40 -8.46
C LEU A 456 10.39 10.68 -6.97
N PRO A 457 10.16 9.71 -6.10
CA PRO A 457 10.19 9.98 -4.68
C PRO A 457 11.62 10.10 -4.17
N GLY A 458 11.82 10.99 -3.21
CA GLY A 458 13.01 10.98 -2.35
C GLY A 458 14.20 11.76 -2.84
N ILE A 459 14.00 12.85 -3.57
CA ILE A 459 15.03 13.88 -3.60
C ILE A 459 15.18 14.38 -2.17
N VAL A 460 16.32 14.07 -1.55
CA VAL A 460 16.74 14.73 -0.32
C VAL A 460 17.02 16.18 -0.71
N GLY A 461 15.98 17.00 -0.69
CA GLY A 461 16.16 18.41 -0.81
C GLY A 461 16.25 18.92 0.60
N VAL A 462 17.40 19.35 1.07
CA VAL A 462 17.36 20.25 2.18
C VAL A 462 17.80 19.64 3.50
N ASP A 463 18.50 20.38 4.26
CA ASP A 463 18.88 20.10 5.64
C ASP A 463 17.61 19.72 6.44
N GLY A 464 17.33 18.42 6.60
CA GLY A 464 16.16 17.97 7.33
C GLY A 464 15.55 16.68 6.78
N ASN A 465 14.22 16.65 6.72
CA ASN A 465 13.44 15.51 6.29
C ASN A 465 13.46 15.34 4.75
N PRO A 466 13.37 14.13 4.23
CA PRO A 466 13.35 13.92 2.79
C PRO A 466 12.02 14.38 2.16
N VAL A 467 12.09 15.25 1.17
CA VAL A 467 10.95 15.63 0.34
C VAL A 467 10.48 14.43 -0.48
N GLY A 468 9.17 14.26 -0.64
CA GLY A 468 8.59 13.13 -1.34
C GLY A 468 8.39 11.88 -0.47
N TYR A 469 8.73 11.92 0.81
CA TYR A 469 8.39 10.88 1.78
C TYR A 469 7.15 11.25 2.60
N GLN A 470 6.47 10.25 3.09
CA GLN A 470 5.31 10.42 3.95
C GLN A 470 5.71 11.17 5.24
N PRO A 471 5.09 12.33 5.55
CA PRO A 471 5.46 13.14 6.71
C PRO A 471 5.45 12.39 8.05
N THR A 472 4.60 11.37 8.19
CA THR A 472 4.57 10.51 9.38
C THR A 472 5.83 9.66 9.58
N THR A 473 6.66 9.51 8.56
CA THR A 473 7.93 8.77 8.65
C THR A 473 9.12 9.67 8.99
N TRP A 474 8.90 10.96 9.06
CA TRP A 474 9.95 11.91 9.39
C TRP A 474 10.33 11.85 10.87
N PRO A 475 11.60 12.11 11.24
CA PRO A 475 12.06 12.02 12.62
C PRO A 475 11.27 12.85 13.61
N ASP A 476 10.82 14.05 13.24
CA ASP A 476 10.00 14.92 14.07
C ASP A 476 8.60 14.32 14.32
N ALA A 477 7.94 13.79 13.30
CA ALA A 477 6.68 13.07 13.45
C ALA A 477 6.84 11.76 14.24
N GLN A 478 7.88 11.00 13.94
CA GLN A 478 8.18 9.77 14.66
C GLN A 478 8.48 10.01 16.14
N ALA A 479 9.19 11.08 16.47
CA ALA A 479 9.44 11.45 17.85
C ALA A 479 8.13 11.68 18.65
N ILE A 480 7.08 12.12 17.99
CA ILE A 480 5.75 12.29 18.60
C ILE A 480 5.01 10.94 18.67
N THR A 481 4.88 10.25 17.55
CA THR A 481 4.06 9.03 17.46
C THR A 481 4.63 7.84 18.23
N THR A 482 5.95 7.80 18.38
CA THR A 482 6.63 6.79 19.21
C THR A 482 6.75 7.17 20.69
N ASN A 483 6.43 8.41 21.07
CA ASN A 483 6.43 8.83 22.47
C ASN A 483 5.12 8.40 23.16
N ASN A 484 4.90 7.11 23.25
CA ASN A 484 3.78 6.52 23.98
C ASN A 484 4.27 5.55 25.05
N ASP A 485 3.40 5.24 26.01
CA ASP A 485 3.75 4.41 27.16
C ASP A 485 4.28 3.03 26.75
N ASN A 486 3.67 2.39 25.75
CA ASN A 486 4.08 1.07 25.26
C ASN A 486 5.47 1.12 24.61
N TRP A 487 5.78 2.16 23.83
CA TRP A 487 7.12 2.31 23.24
C TRP A 487 8.18 2.58 24.31
N ASN A 488 7.85 3.40 25.30
CA ASN A 488 8.77 3.66 26.41
C ASN A 488 9.00 2.40 27.25
N ALA A 489 7.96 1.63 27.50
CA ALA A 489 8.06 0.33 28.16
C ALA A 489 8.86 -0.68 27.32
N TRP A 490 8.67 -0.69 25.99
CA TRP A 490 9.48 -1.51 25.07
C TRP A 490 10.97 -1.16 25.19
N LYS A 491 11.32 0.12 25.14
CA LYS A 491 12.72 0.56 25.28
C LYS A 491 13.34 0.14 26.62
N GLU A 492 12.59 0.28 27.69
CA GLU A 492 13.04 -0.12 29.02
C GLU A 492 13.26 -1.63 29.11
N THR A 493 12.27 -2.41 28.68
CA THR A 493 12.29 -3.88 28.72
C THR A 493 13.36 -4.46 27.80
N MET A 494 13.48 -3.95 26.58
CA MET A 494 14.44 -4.44 25.58
C MET A 494 15.85 -3.81 25.77
N GLY A 495 16.00 -2.76 26.58
CA GLY A 495 17.27 -2.09 26.83
C GLY A 495 17.83 -1.38 25.58
N ALA A 496 16.96 -0.89 24.70
CA ALA A 496 17.34 -0.33 23.41
C ALA A 496 16.52 0.92 23.07
N GLU A 497 17.13 1.86 22.34
CA GLU A 497 16.45 3.10 21.92
C GLU A 497 15.68 2.95 20.59
N SER A 498 16.00 1.92 19.83
CA SER A 498 15.33 1.59 18.55
C SER A 498 15.51 0.11 18.21
N LEU A 499 14.77 -0.38 17.22
CA LEU A 499 14.94 -1.74 16.71
C LEU A 499 16.36 -2.00 16.19
N TRP A 500 16.97 -1.04 15.50
CA TRP A 500 18.35 -1.16 15.04
C TRP A 500 19.35 -1.17 16.18
N ASP A 501 19.13 -0.35 17.21
CA ASP A 501 19.97 -0.38 18.42
C ASP A 501 19.87 -1.74 19.13
N TYR A 502 18.67 -2.34 19.16
CA TYR A 502 18.47 -3.66 19.73
C TYR A 502 19.23 -4.76 18.98
N VAL A 503 19.07 -4.82 17.65
CA VAL A 503 19.75 -5.85 16.85
C VAL A 503 21.26 -5.68 16.87
N ASP A 504 21.76 -4.44 16.81
CA ASP A 504 23.19 -4.13 16.89
C ASP A 504 23.77 -4.55 18.28
N LYS A 505 23.09 -4.23 19.39
CA LYS A 505 23.51 -4.59 20.75
C LYS A 505 23.51 -6.10 21.01
N ASN A 506 22.57 -6.82 20.42
CA ASN A 506 22.41 -8.25 20.64
C ASN A 506 23.10 -9.11 19.56
N GLY A 507 23.79 -8.48 18.59
CA GLY A 507 24.50 -9.20 17.52
C GLY A 507 23.58 -10.00 16.60
N ILE A 508 22.33 -9.55 16.43
CA ILE A 508 21.37 -10.17 15.52
C ILE A 508 21.75 -9.79 14.09
N GLU A 509 21.96 -10.79 13.26
CA GLU A 509 22.27 -10.56 11.85
C GLU A 509 21.03 -10.12 11.10
N VAL A 510 21.12 -9.00 10.39
CA VAL A 510 20.06 -8.48 9.51
C VAL A 510 20.52 -8.56 8.07
N CYS A 511 19.86 -9.40 7.28
CA CYS A 511 20.08 -9.43 5.84
C CYS A 511 19.39 -8.22 5.19
N THR A 512 20.17 -7.35 4.54
CA THR A 512 19.67 -6.09 3.96
C THR A 512 19.52 -6.12 2.44
N GLU A 513 19.90 -7.22 1.81
CA GLU A 513 19.81 -7.40 0.37
C GLU A 513 19.29 -8.81 0.03
N SER A 514 18.27 -8.88 -0.82
CA SER A 514 17.71 -10.16 -1.25
C SER A 514 18.66 -10.92 -2.19
N ALA A 515 18.78 -12.23 -1.99
CA ALA A 515 19.43 -13.12 -2.96
C ALA A 515 18.75 -13.07 -4.35
N PHE A 516 17.50 -12.61 -4.43
CA PHE A 516 16.74 -12.44 -5.67
C PHE A 516 16.63 -10.97 -6.09
N ARG A 517 17.51 -10.10 -5.59
CA ARG A 517 17.50 -8.69 -5.95
C ARG A 517 17.58 -8.55 -7.49
N ASN A 518 16.72 -7.70 -8.05
CA ASN A 518 16.67 -7.39 -9.49
C ASN A 518 16.35 -8.59 -10.41
N VAL A 519 15.90 -9.71 -9.84
CA VAL A 519 15.41 -10.84 -10.63
C VAL A 519 13.96 -10.58 -11.03
N VAL A 520 13.67 -10.57 -12.31
CA VAL A 520 12.32 -10.39 -12.83
C VAL A 520 11.54 -11.68 -12.64
N MET A 521 10.34 -11.56 -12.06
CA MET A 521 9.43 -12.69 -11.88
C MET A 521 8.99 -13.23 -13.25
N PRO A 522 9.17 -14.53 -13.52
CA PRO A 522 8.73 -15.09 -14.78
C PRO A 522 7.21 -15.14 -14.85
N LYS A 523 6.67 -15.06 -16.06
CA LYS A 523 5.24 -15.17 -16.30
C LYS A 523 4.91 -16.52 -16.93
N PRO A 524 3.93 -17.26 -16.38
CA PRO A 524 3.46 -18.50 -16.98
C PRO A 524 2.60 -18.21 -18.22
N ASP A 525 2.55 -19.15 -19.15
CA ASP A 525 1.57 -19.13 -20.23
C ASP A 525 0.13 -19.39 -19.70
N ASP A 526 -0.87 -19.22 -20.57
CA ASP A 526 -2.28 -19.37 -20.20
C ASP A 526 -2.60 -20.76 -19.67
N ALA A 527 -2.01 -21.81 -20.22
CA ALA A 527 -2.25 -23.18 -19.79
C ALA A 527 -1.68 -23.41 -18.38
N MET A 528 -0.49 -22.91 -18.13
CA MET A 528 0.13 -22.97 -16.79
C MET A 528 -0.60 -22.10 -15.79
N SER A 529 -1.09 -20.92 -16.19
CA SER A 529 -1.92 -20.05 -15.33
C SER A 529 -3.20 -20.75 -14.86
N LEU A 530 -3.87 -21.51 -15.72
CA LEU A 530 -5.03 -22.34 -15.34
C LEU A 530 -4.64 -23.45 -14.36
N THR A 531 -3.47 -24.07 -14.56
CA THR A 531 -2.94 -25.08 -13.63
C THR A 531 -2.66 -24.46 -12.26
N VAL A 532 -2.00 -23.30 -12.23
CA VAL A 532 -1.72 -22.54 -10.99
C VAL A 532 -3.02 -22.25 -10.24
N ALA A 533 -4.06 -21.77 -10.93
CA ALA A 533 -5.35 -21.48 -10.31
C ALA A 533 -5.99 -22.75 -9.70
N ALA A 534 -6.01 -23.86 -10.44
CA ALA A 534 -6.58 -25.12 -9.97
C ALA A 534 -5.81 -25.71 -8.76
N VAL A 535 -4.47 -25.65 -8.78
CA VAL A 535 -3.64 -26.10 -7.66
C VAL A 535 -3.83 -25.20 -6.44
N LYS A 536 -3.94 -23.89 -6.65
CA LYS A 536 -4.18 -22.91 -5.59
C LYS A 536 -5.46 -23.22 -4.82
N ASP A 537 -6.57 -23.52 -5.52
CA ASP A 537 -7.84 -23.87 -4.86
C ASP A 537 -7.70 -25.09 -3.95
N VAL A 538 -6.94 -26.11 -4.37
CA VAL A 538 -6.64 -27.29 -3.54
C VAL A 538 -5.80 -26.91 -2.33
N VAL A 539 -4.75 -26.11 -2.52
CA VAL A 539 -3.84 -25.69 -1.45
C VAL A 539 -4.59 -24.88 -0.39
N VAL A 540 -5.39 -23.87 -0.80
CA VAL A 540 -6.16 -23.04 0.14
C VAL A 540 -7.10 -23.90 0.99
N ALA A 541 -7.93 -24.72 0.34
CA ALA A 541 -8.92 -25.55 1.05
C ALA A 541 -8.26 -26.55 2.00
N ALA A 542 -7.20 -27.20 1.55
CA ALA A 542 -6.52 -28.22 2.37
C ALA A 542 -5.71 -27.59 3.52
N SER A 543 -5.11 -26.42 3.31
CA SER A 543 -4.38 -25.70 4.36
C SER A 543 -5.31 -25.32 5.52
N TRP A 544 -6.51 -24.82 5.24
CA TRP A 544 -7.51 -24.57 6.29
C TRP A 544 -7.92 -25.87 7.01
N ASN A 545 -8.07 -26.97 6.28
CA ASN A 545 -8.36 -28.27 6.89
C ASN A 545 -7.19 -28.77 7.76
N CYS A 546 -5.94 -28.49 7.38
CA CYS A 546 -4.77 -28.77 8.21
C CYS A 546 -4.78 -27.93 9.49
N VAL A 547 -5.05 -26.63 9.39
CA VAL A 547 -5.14 -25.73 10.55
C VAL A 547 -6.22 -26.20 11.53
N TYR A 548 -7.37 -26.66 11.05
CA TYR A 548 -8.47 -27.12 11.90
C TYR A 548 -8.46 -28.63 12.22
N ALA A 549 -7.40 -29.33 11.85
CA ALA A 549 -7.27 -30.74 12.20
C ALA A 549 -7.27 -30.94 13.72
N LYS A 550 -8.03 -31.93 14.19
CA LYS A 550 -8.19 -32.21 15.63
C LYS A 550 -7.00 -32.89 16.25
N ASP A 551 -6.25 -33.62 15.43
CA ASP A 551 -5.08 -34.39 15.85
C ASP A 551 -4.06 -34.53 14.71
N GLU A 552 -2.87 -35.00 15.05
CA GLU A 552 -1.75 -35.21 14.11
C GLU A 552 -2.11 -36.19 12.98
N ALA A 553 -2.91 -37.22 13.23
CA ALA A 553 -3.28 -38.19 12.20
C ALA A 553 -4.18 -37.56 11.13
N GLU A 554 -5.12 -36.69 11.54
CA GLU A 554 -5.97 -35.95 10.62
C GLU A 554 -5.17 -34.89 9.86
N PHE A 555 -4.25 -34.20 10.53
CA PHE A 555 -3.35 -33.22 9.89
C PHE A 555 -2.52 -33.91 8.79
N GLU A 556 -1.80 -34.96 9.12
CA GLU A 556 -0.92 -35.66 8.16
C GLU A 556 -1.71 -36.32 7.01
N ALA A 557 -2.91 -36.84 7.28
CA ALA A 557 -3.77 -37.39 6.24
C ALA A 557 -4.24 -36.27 5.26
N THR A 558 -4.61 -35.12 5.79
CA THR A 558 -5.03 -33.93 4.99
C THR A 558 -3.86 -33.39 4.20
N TRP A 559 -2.70 -33.23 4.82
CA TRP A 559 -1.46 -32.81 4.17
C TRP A 559 -1.11 -33.71 3.00
N LYS A 560 -1.02 -35.01 3.24
CA LYS A 560 -0.69 -36.00 2.21
C LYS A 560 -1.67 -35.95 1.04
N LYS A 561 -2.97 -35.83 1.34
CA LYS A 561 -3.98 -35.70 0.29
C LYS A 561 -3.81 -34.41 -0.52
N MET A 562 -3.51 -33.28 0.13
CA MET A 562 -3.23 -32.01 -0.54
C MET A 562 -2.08 -32.16 -1.53
N VAL A 563 -0.98 -32.77 -1.09
CA VAL A 563 0.21 -33.00 -1.92
C VAL A 563 -0.12 -33.89 -3.12
N GLU A 564 -0.86 -35.00 -2.90
CA GLU A 564 -1.29 -35.90 -3.96
C GLU A 564 -2.20 -35.20 -4.98
N ASP A 565 -3.20 -34.44 -4.51
CA ASP A 565 -4.14 -33.73 -5.38
C ASP A 565 -3.44 -32.61 -6.17
N ALA A 566 -2.56 -31.83 -5.53
CA ALA A 566 -1.79 -30.78 -6.18
C ALA A 566 -0.86 -31.33 -7.28
N LYS A 567 -0.14 -32.42 -7.00
CA LYS A 567 0.71 -33.10 -7.99
C LYS A 567 -0.10 -33.66 -9.15
N ALA A 568 -1.27 -34.23 -8.88
CA ALA A 568 -2.17 -34.74 -9.93
C ALA A 568 -2.68 -33.63 -10.88
N LEU A 569 -2.74 -32.38 -10.40
CA LEU A 569 -3.10 -31.19 -11.20
C LEU A 569 -1.91 -30.60 -11.97
N GLY A 570 -0.67 -31.04 -11.72
CA GLY A 570 0.52 -30.55 -12.42
C GLY A 570 1.37 -29.54 -11.62
N ALA A 571 1.25 -29.51 -10.30
CA ALA A 571 2.03 -28.60 -9.45
C ALA A 571 3.55 -28.75 -9.64
N GLU A 572 4.05 -29.98 -9.85
CA GLU A 572 5.49 -30.22 -10.05
C GLU A 572 6.03 -29.56 -11.33
N ASP A 573 5.25 -29.52 -12.40
CA ASP A 573 5.63 -28.84 -13.64
C ASP A 573 5.68 -27.32 -13.45
N VAL A 574 4.73 -26.74 -12.69
CA VAL A 574 4.71 -25.33 -12.33
C VAL A 574 5.94 -24.96 -11.49
N GLN A 575 6.24 -25.72 -10.45
CA GLN A 575 7.39 -25.49 -9.57
C GLN A 575 8.71 -25.59 -10.34
N LYS A 576 8.86 -26.62 -11.17
CA LYS A 576 10.05 -26.79 -12.01
C LYS A 576 10.25 -25.62 -12.96
N TRP A 577 9.17 -25.22 -13.64
CA TRP A 577 9.21 -24.05 -14.52
C TRP A 577 9.63 -22.79 -13.76
N PHE A 578 9.07 -22.54 -12.59
CA PHE A 578 9.40 -21.38 -11.77
C PHE A 578 10.88 -21.39 -11.35
N MET A 579 11.38 -22.48 -10.77
CA MET A 579 12.76 -22.61 -10.30
C MET A 579 13.79 -22.53 -11.46
N GLU A 580 13.41 -22.93 -12.66
CA GLU A 580 14.27 -22.81 -13.84
C GLU A 580 14.39 -21.37 -14.34
N ASN A 581 13.35 -20.55 -14.15
CA ASN A 581 13.25 -19.18 -14.67
C ASN A 581 13.48 -18.09 -13.62
N TYR A 582 13.30 -18.38 -12.34
CA TYR A 582 13.52 -17.46 -11.23
C TYR A 582 14.69 -17.94 -10.37
N LYS A 583 15.89 -17.47 -10.67
CA LYS A 583 17.12 -17.92 -10.01
C LYS A 583 17.73 -16.83 -9.15
N PRO A 584 18.29 -17.19 -7.98
CA PRO A 584 18.98 -16.21 -7.16
C PRO A 584 20.22 -15.67 -7.88
N ASN A 585 20.57 -14.45 -7.54
CA ASN A 585 21.88 -13.90 -7.88
C ASN A 585 22.94 -14.66 -7.08
N LYS A 586 24.05 -14.98 -7.73
CA LYS A 586 25.16 -15.70 -7.09
C LYS A 586 26.03 -14.76 -6.27
#